data_9f5de672d77861a1b58bd3254b3a9406
#
_entry.id   9f5de672d77861a1b58bd3254b3a9406
#
_cell.length_a   1.000
_cell.length_b   1.000
_cell.length_c   1.000
_cell.angle_alpha   90.00
_cell.angle_beta   90.00
_cell.angle_gamma   90.00
#
_symmetry.space_group_name_H-M   'P 1'
#
loop_
_entity.id
_entity.type
_entity.pdbx_description
1 polymer ?
#
loop_
_entity_poly.entity_id
_entity_poly.type
_entity_poly.pdbx_seq_one_letter_code
_entity_poly.pdbx_strand_id
1 'polypeptide(L)'
;AKTMAVRTFLHELGHGIDFQYETINGTRLSDMDEWRDIGGWEHGSASSIPKLKPTKWACDCTATDKEPPISLYGATLVYEDFAETHSCYCVNPTYLQTYYPKRYAFMEKYVKNFSA
;
A
#
# COMPACT_ATOMS: atom_id res chain seq x y z
N ALA A 1 -1.01 -8.23 -21.88
CA ALA A 1 -0.79 -6.83 -22.19
C ALA A 1 -1.88 -5.94 -21.60
N LYS A 2 -3.15 -6.21 -21.91
CA LYS A 2 -4.24 -5.40 -21.37
C LYS A 2 -4.31 -5.50 -19.86
N THR A 3 -4.11 -6.68 -19.29
CA THR A 3 -4.13 -6.87 -17.84
C THR A 3 -3.02 -6.08 -17.16
N MET A 4 -1.82 -6.08 -17.75
CA MET A 4 -0.71 -5.32 -17.19
C MET A 4 -0.97 -3.82 -17.27
N ALA A 5 -1.55 -3.35 -18.38
CA ALA A 5 -1.87 -1.94 -18.51
C ALA A 5 -2.92 -1.51 -17.48
N VAL A 6 -3.91 -2.34 -17.22
CA VAL A 6 -4.94 -2.06 -16.21
C VAL A 6 -4.31 -2.01 -14.83
N ARG A 7 -3.45 -2.97 -14.50
CA ARG A 7 -2.78 -3.01 -13.21
C ARG A 7 -1.89 -1.79 -13.00
N THR A 8 -1.16 -1.39 -14.03
CA THR A 8 -0.30 -0.21 -13.95
C THR A 8 -1.14 1.04 -13.73
N PHE A 9 -2.25 1.18 -14.45
CA PHE A 9 -3.15 2.30 -14.26
C PHE A 9 -3.69 2.34 -12.84
N LEU A 10 -4.12 1.20 -12.32
CA LEU A 10 -4.68 1.13 -10.97
C LEU A 10 -3.62 1.35 -9.89
N HIS A 11 -2.37 0.98 -10.18
CA HIS A 11 -1.25 1.30 -9.30
C HIS A 11 -1.07 2.81 -9.22
N GLU A 12 -1.03 3.49 -10.35
CA GLU A 12 -0.88 4.94 -10.38
C GLU A 12 -2.08 5.63 -9.74
N LEU A 13 -3.27 5.11 -9.96
CA LEU A 13 -4.46 5.63 -9.30
C LEU A 13 -4.35 5.49 -7.78
N GLY A 14 -3.75 4.40 -7.31
CA GLY A 14 -3.49 4.20 -5.89
C GLY A 14 -2.62 5.32 -5.30
N HIS A 15 -1.57 5.72 -6.02
CA HIS A 15 -0.77 6.87 -5.61
C HIS A 15 -1.61 8.14 -5.58
N GLY A 16 -2.47 8.32 -6.56
CA GLY A 16 -3.36 9.48 -6.61
C GLY A 16 -4.30 9.55 -5.41
N ILE A 17 -4.85 8.42 -5.01
CA ILE A 17 -5.70 8.33 -3.82
C ILE A 17 -4.90 8.68 -2.58
N ASP A 18 -3.68 8.19 -2.48
CA ASP A 18 -2.80 8.45 -1.36
C ASP A 18 -2.51 9.96 -1.23
N PHE A 19 -2.19 10.61 -2.33
CA PHE A 19 -1.98 12.05 -2.35
C PHE A 19 -3.24 12.83 -2.03
N GLN A 20 -4.37 12.41 -2.58
CA GLN A 20 -5.64 13.08 -2.33
C GLN A 20 -6.01 12.98 -0.86
N TYR A 21 -5.79 11.82 -0.26
CA TYR A 21 -6.06 11.63 1.16
C TYR A 21 -5.19 12.56 2.01
N GLU A 22 -3.91 12.70 1.64
CA GLU A 22 -3.01 13.62 2.32
C GLU A 22 -3.50 15.06 2.23
N THR A 23 -3.97 15.47 1.05
CA THR A 23 -4.48 16.83 0.85
C THR A 23 -5.64 17.13 1.77
N ILE A 24 -6.51 16.15 1.99
CA ILE A 24 -7.72 16.34 2.81
C ILE A 24 -7.43 16.14 4.30
N ASN A 25 -6.60 15.18 4.65
CA ASN A 25 -6.44 14.73 6.02
C ASN A 25 -5.07 15.04 6.64
N GLY A 26 -4.14 15.52 5.86
CA GLY A 26 -2.82 15.92 6.36
C GLY A 26 -1.77 14.82 6.38
N THR A 27 -2.15 13.58 6.09
CA THR A 27 -1.20 12.47 6.03
C THR A 27 -1.67 11.49 4.96
N ARG A 28 -0.70 10.84 4.30
CA ARG A 28 -1.02 9.79 3.33
C ARG A 28 -1.52 8.56 4.05
N LEU A 29 -2.36 7.78 3.37
CA LEU A 29 -2.77 6.49 3.88
C LEU A 29 -1.55 5.59 4.10
N SER A 30 -0.61 5.61 3.17
CA SER A 30 0.60 4.80 3.27
C SER A 30 1.55 5.23 4.39
N ASP A 31 1.40 6.46 4.90
CA ASP A 31 2.20 6.94 6.04
C ASP A 31 1.58 6.62 7.38
N MET A 32 0.33 6.19 7.41
CA MET A 32 -0.35 5.87 8.66
C MET A 32 0.32 4.70 9.37
N ASP A 33 0.42 4.79 10.69
CA ASP A 33 0.97 3.70 11.48
C ASP A 33 0.18 2.42 11.27
N GLU A 34 -1.13 2.53 11.10
CA GLU A 34 -1.98 1.38 10.85
C GLU A 34 -1.53 0.61 9.60
N TRP A 35 -1.25 1.32 8.51
CA TRP A 35 -0.76 0.68 7.28
C TRP A 35 0.63 0.07 7.50
N ARG A 36 1.50 0.84 8.14
CA ARG A 36 2.88 0.39 8.38
C ARG A 36 2.93 -0.84 9.25
N ASP A 37 2.04 -0.91 10.25
CA ASP A 37 1.99 -2.07 11.13
C ASP A 37 1.56 -3.35 10.40
N ILE A 38 0.71 -3.23 9.40
CA ILE A 38 0.28 -4.40 8.63
C ILE A 38 1.47 -5.10 8.00
N GLY A 39 2.38 -4.34 7.40
CA GLY A 39 3.54 -4.90 6.71
C GLY A 39 4.83 -4.88 7.50
N GLY A 40 4.80 -4.35 8.72
CA GLY A 40 6.02 -4.24 9.51
C GLY A 40 6.96 -3.14 9.04
N TRP A 41 6.43 -2.13 8.34
CA TRP A 41 7.23 -0.98 7.94
C TRP A 41 7.57 -0.13 9.16
N GLU A 42 8.74 0.50 9.14
CA GLU A 42 9.10 1.41 10.22
C GLU A 42 8.13 2.57 10.29
N HIS A 43 7.82 2.99 11.52
CA HIS A 43 7.05 4.20 11.75
C HIS A 43 7.92 5.42 11.56
N GLY A 44 7.27 6.57 11.43
CA GLY A 44 7.98 7.83 11.36
C GLY A 44 7.67 8.58 10.09
N SER A 45 8.49 9.58 9.81
CA SER A 45 8.26 10.50 8.72
C SER A 45 8.91 10.02 7.42
N ALA A 46 8.70 8.77 7.09
CA ALA A 46 9.31 8.21 5.89
C ALA A 46 8.84 8.91 4.62
N SER A 47 7.67 9.54 4.69
CA SER A 47 7.17 10.31 3.55
C SER A 47 8.17 11.37 3.11
N SER A 48 8.92 11.91 4.05
CA SER A 48 9.85 12.99 3.73
C SER A 48 11.22 12.49 3.29
N ILE A 49 11.47 11.19 3.42
CA ILE A 49 12.82 10.69 3.17
C ILE A 49 12.86 9.31 2.54
N PRO A 50 12.06 9.06 1.53
CA PRO A 50 12.15 7.77 0.86
C PRO A 50 13.53 7.53 0.27
N LYS A 51 14.22 8.57 -0.09
CA LYS A 51 15.55 8.48 -0.67
C LYS A 51 16.61 8.04 0.33
N LEU A 52 16.33 8.14 1.60
CA LEU A 52 17.31 7.76 2.63
C LEU A 52 17.32 6.27 2.90
N LYS A 53 16.34 5.56 2.40
CA LYS A 53 16.23 4.13 2.66
C LYS A 53 16.01 3.40 1.36
N PRO A 54 17.03 3.31 0.54
CA PRO A 54 16.89 2.58 -0.72
C PRO A 54 16.88 1.06 -0.52
N THR A 55 16.81 0.60 0.70
CA THR A 55 16.81 -0.83 0.96
C THR A 55 15.47 -1.42 0.56
N LYS A 56 15.53 -2.47 -0.20
CA LYS A 56 14.33 -3.13 -0.70
C LYS A 56 13.56 -3.86 0.39
N TRP A 57 14.12 -4.01 1.56
CA TRP A 57 13.49 -4.76 2.64
C TRP A 57 13.28 -3.90 3.87
N ALA A 58 12.64 -2.76 3.66
CA ALA A 58 12.31 -1.89 4.78
C ALA A 58 11.16 -2.43 5.61
N CYS A 59 10.41 -3.39 5.09
CA CYS A 59 9.35 -4.05 5.86
C CYS A 59 9.92 -5.25 6.62
N ASP A 60 9.29 -5.57 7.73
CA ASP A 60 9.63 -6.79 8.47
C ASP A 60 8.75 -7.94 7.97
N CYS A 61 9.09 -8.43 6.79
CA CYS A 61 8.26 -9.44 6.13
C CYS A 61 8.42 -10.84 6.73
N THR A 62 9.30 -11.00 7.73
CA THR A 62 9.50 -12.29 8.37
C THR A 62 8.67 -12.46 9.65
N ALA A 63 8.12 -11.39 10.17
CA ALA A 63 7.31 -11.45 11.38
C ALA A 63 6.01 -12.20 11.10
N THR A 64 5.62 -13.10 12.00
CA THR A 64 4.47 -13.97 11.76
C THR A 64 3.13 -13.25 11.75
N ASP A 65 3.05 -12.10 12.43
CA ASP A 65 1.83 -11.31 12.50
C ASP A 65 1.75 -10.23 11.42
N LYS A 66 2.74 -10.18 10.52
CA LYS A 66 2.79 -9.18 9.46
C LYS A 66 2.49 -9.84 8.12
N GLU A 67 1.93 -9.04 7.22
CA GLU A 67 1.68 -9.50 5.85
C GLU A 67 2.79 -9.00 4.95
N PRO A 68 3.43 -9.87 4.18
CA PRO A 68 4.43 -9.40 3.24
C PRO A 68 3.78 -8.56 2.15
N PRO A 69 4.54 -7.70 1.48
CA PRO A 69 4.03 -7.00 0.31
C PRO A 69 3.60 -8.01 -0.75
N ILE A 70 2.61 -7.62 -1.56
CA ILE A 70 2.07 -8.55 -2.55
C ILE A 70 2.95 -8.72 -3.77
N SER A 71 4.02 -7.94 -3.89
CA SER A 71 4.94 -8.02 -5.02
C SER A 71 6.32 -7.55 -4.58
N LEU A 72 7.32 -7.89 -5.37
CA LEU A 72 8.68 -7.41 -5.13
C LEU A 72 8.76 -5.89 -5.22
N TYR A 73 8.01 -5.32 -6.17
CA TYR A 73 8.00 -3.88 -6.32
C TYR A 73 7.36 -3.21 -5.09
N GLY A 74 6.30 -3.79 -4.56
CA GLY A 74 5.69 -3.30 -3.33
C GLY A 74 6.61 -3.35 -2.13
N ALA A 75 7.61 -4.22 -2.15
CA ALA A 75 8.56 -4.33 -1.06
C ALA A 75 9.63 -3.25 -1.08
N THR A 76 9.68 -2.42 -2.11
CA THR A 76 10.74 -1.42 -2.25
C THR A 76 10.49 -0.18 -1.40
N LEU A 77 9.24 0.26 -1.27
CA LEU A 77 8.87 1.43 -0.48
C LEU A 77 7.46 1.25 0.02
N VAL A 78 7.16 1.88 1.16
CA VAL A 78 5.82 1.81 1.74
C VAL A 78 4.75 2.36 0.78
N TYR A 79 5.09 3.36 -0.02
CA TYR A 79 4.15 3.93 -1.00
C TYR A 79 3.84 2.96 -2.11
N GLU A 80 4.84 2.22 -2.54
CA GLU A 80 4.66 1.22 -3.58
C GLU A 80 3.86 0.03 -3.06
N ASP A 81 4.08 -0.33 -1.80
CA ASP A 81 3.28 -1.37 -1.15
C ASP A 81 1.80 -1.00 -1.17
N PHE A 82 1.48 0.24 -0.85
CA PHE A 82 0.10 0.71 -0.88
C PHE A 82 -0.46 0.68 -2.29
N ALA A 83 0.28 1.21 -3.26
CA ALA A 83 -0.19 1.30 -4.64
C ALA A 83 -0.39 -0.08 -5.27
N GLU A 84 0.53 -1.01 -5.01
CA GLU A 84 0.38 -2.39 -5.50
C GLU A 84 -0.80 -3.08 -4.85
N THR A 85 -1.00 -2.86 -3.56
CA THR A 85 -2.16 -3.43 -2.85
C THR A 85 -3.46 -2.86 -3.41
N HIS A 86 -3.50 -1.56 -3.70
CA HIS A 86 -4.68 -0.95 -4.31
C HIS A 86 -4.99 -1.56 -5.67
N SER A 87 -3.98 -1.76 -6.49
CA SER A 87 -4.17 -2.41 -7.78
C SER A 87 -4.78 -3.80 -7.62
N CYS A 88 -4.24 -4.59 -6.69
CA CYS A 88 -4.76 -5.93 -6.41
C CYS A 88 -6.20 -5.88 -5.89
N TYR A 89 -6.47 -4.94 -5.02
CA TYR A 89 -7.81 -4.76 -4.46
C TYR A 89 -8.84 -4.52 -5.57
N CYS A 90 -8.48 -3.74 -6.57
CA CYS A 90 -9.38 -3.43 -7.67
C CYS A 90 -9.52 -4.60 -8.65
N VAL A 91 -8.42 -5.29 -8.94
CA VAL A 91 -8.41 -6.34 -9.96
C VAL A 91 -8.93 -7.66 -9.40
N ASN A 92 -8.56 -8.00 -8.19
CA ASN A 92 -8.89 -9.30 -7.60
C ASN A 92 -9.07 -9.20 -6.10
N PRO A 93 -10.17 -8.56 -5.65
CA PRO A 93 -10.41 -8.37 -4.22
C PRO A 93 -10.52 -9.69 -3.44
N THR A 94 -11.03 -10.74 -4.08
CA THR A 94 -11.13 -12.04 -3.42
C THR A 94 -9.76 -12.61 -3.09
N TYR A 95 -8.82 -12.50 -4.03
CA TYR A 95 -7.45 -12.94 -3.77
C TYR A 95 -6.83 -12.14 -2.63
N LEU A 96 -7.01 -10.84 -2.65
CA LEU A 96 -6.46 -9.98 -1.59
C LEU A 96 -7.07 -10.36 -0.24
N GLN A 97 -8.37 -10.54 -0.18
CA GLN A 97 -9.03 -10.90 1.07
C GLN A 97 -8.54 -12.24 1.61
N THR A 98 -8.35 -13.20 0.71
CA THR A 98 -7.96 -14.55 1.09
C THR A 98 -6.53 -14.61 1.65
N TYR A 99 -5.60 -13.96 0.98
CA TYR A 99 -4.18 -14.09 1.30
C TYR A 99 -3.60 -12.90 2.06
N TYR A 100 -4.28 -11.76 2.04
CA TYR A 100 -3.81 -10.54 2.69
C TYR A 100 -5.00 -9.85 3.38
N PRO A 101 -5.61 -10.53 4.36
CA PRO A 101 -6.86 -10.03 4.96
C PRO A 101 -6.71 -8.67 5.65
N LYS A 102 -5.56 -8.38 6.22
CA LYS A 102 -5.35 -7.09 6.89
C LYS A 102 -5.25 -5.96 5.87
N ARG A 103 -4.57 -6.20 4.76
CA ARG A 103 -4.51 -5.22 3.67
C ARG A 103 -5.89 -5.02 3.05
N TYR A 104 -6.63 -6.09 2.88
CA TYR A 104 -7.99 -6.00 2.37
C TYR A 104 -8.86 -5.16 3.31
N ALA A 105 -8.79 -5.42 4.61
CA ALA A 105 -9.57 -4.67 5.59
C ALA A 105 -9.22 -3.19 5.58
N PHE A 106 -7.95 -2.86 5.40
CA PHE A 106 -7.52 -1.46 5.30
C PHE A 106 -8.15 -0.78 4.08
N MET A 107 -8.14 -1.46 2.93
CA MET A 107 -8.77 -0.92 1.73
C MET A 107 -10.27 -0.71 1.93
N GLU A 108 -10.95 -1.67 2.55
CA GLU A 108 -12.38 -1.54 2.83
C GLU A 108 -12.65 -0.37 3.77
N LYS A 109 -11.80 -0.16 4.75
CA LYS A 109 -12.01 0.86 5.75
C LYS A 109 -11.75 2.27 5.21
N TYR A 110 -10.71 2.45 4.43
CA TYR A 110 -10.25 3.79 4.05
C TYR A 110 -10.44 4.13 2.58
N VAL A 111 -10.43 3.15 1.70
CA VAL A 111 -10.41 3.41 0.27
C VAL A 111 -11.76 3.21 -0.39
N LYS A 112 -12.50 2.20 0.03
CA LYS A 112 -13.75 1.82 -0.62
C LYS A 112 -14.71 2.98 -0.81
N ASN A 113 -14.87 3.80 0.21
CA ASN A 113 -15.83 4.89 0.20
C ASN A 113 -15.15 6.25 0.04
N PHE A 114 -13.86 6.26 -0.20
CA PHE A 114 -13.15 7.54 -0.37
C PHE A 114 -13.42 8.07 -1.77
N SER A 115 -13.95 9.27 -1.81
CA SER A 115 -14.29 9.93 -3.06
C SER A 115 -13.30 11.06 -3.29
N ALA A 116 -12.49 10.91 -4.31
CA ALA A 116 -11.50 11.93 -4.65
C ALA A 116 -12.15 13.09 -5.37
#